data_ff64af78f3d882d7c31fff50bde99358
#
_entry.id   ff64af78f3d882d7c31fff50bde99358
#
_cell.length_a   1.000
_cell.length_b   1.000
_cell.length_c   1.000
_cell.angle_alpha   90.00
_cell.angle_beta   90.00
_cell.angle_gamma   90.00
#
_symmetry.space_group_name_H-M   'P 1'
#
loop_
_entity.id
_entity.type
_entity.pdbx_description
1 polymer ?
#
loop_
_entity_poly.entity_id
_entity_poly.type
_entity_poly.pdbx_seq_one_letter_code
_entity_poly.pdbx_strand_id
1 'polypeptide(L)'
;MNPVPEAAAIRVRRSGPLEGTVRVSGAKNSALKLMAAALLAPGRSVLHNVPRIADVTWMGELLERMGCKVAHEGGTATIDVPDDVVPEAPYELVERMRASIVVLGPLLGRLGEARVSVPGGDDFGHRPIDMHLKGLEELGAEFTTSHGYIEARADNLTGARVLLEFPSVGATENLLMASVLAKGTTVIDNAAREPEIADLATFLNRMGAVVSGAGTSTISIDGVERLAPVEHTVVADRIEAATYLAAVGIAGGEITIEGARADHMDMLLAKLGEMGMRVSPTADGLWAMSPGRLGPVDVSTLPYPGVATDYQPFVVAMLSVADGVGIVTENIFGGRFRTIDELLRMGADIRAEGHHVVIRGVEALSGAPVRAPDIRAGAALVVAGLAAEGETLVGDAHHVARGYEDLVGRLASLGADIDHA
;
A
#
# COMPACT_ATOMS: atom_id res chain seq x y z
N MET A 1 18.61 11.94 -6.80
CA MET A 1 17.34 11.57 -7.46
C MET A 1 16.67 12.83 -7.98
N ASN A 2 16.14 12.84 -9.23
CA ASN A 2 15.32 13.95 -9.68
C ASN A 2 13.97 13.85 -8.94
N PRO A 3 13.48 14.93 -8.33
CA PRO A 3 12.16 14.93 -7.70
C PRO A 3 11.10 14.57 -8.76
N VAL A 4 10.15 13.71 -8.36
CA VAL A 4 8.94 13.49 -9.17
C VAL A 4 8.30 14.86 -9.40
N PRO A 5 7.98 15.28 -10.63
CA PRO A 5 7.38 16.58 -10.88
C PRO A 5 6.10 16.70 -10.04
N GLU A 6 6.00 17.73 -9.21
CA GLU A 6 4.76 18.11 -8.55
C GLU A 6 3.78 18.60 -9.62
N ALA A 7 3.07 17.68 -10.27
CA ALA A 7 1.90 18.07 -11.05
C ALA A 7 0.88 18.65 -10.06
N ALA A 8 0.53 19.90 -10.23
CA ALA A 8 -0.41 20.58 -9.34
C ALA A 8 -1.80 19.94 -9.42
N ALA A 9 -2.19 19.42 -10.58
CA ALA A 9 -3.47 18.74 -10.82
C ALA A 9 -3.39 17.72 -11.97
N ILE A 10 -4.37 16.81 -11.99
CA ILE A 10 -4.63 15.88 -13.10
C ILE A 10 -5.96 16.26 -13.73
N ARG A 11 -5.99 16.42 -15.05
CA ARG A 11 -7.18 16.69 -15.84
C ARG A 11 -7.68 15.40 -16.46
N VAL A 12 -8.95 15.09 -16.26
CA VAL A 12 -9.60 13.89 -16.79
C VAL A 12 -10.88 14.28 -17.50
N ARG A 13 -11.11 13.70 -18.68
CA ARG A 13 -12.36 13.85 -19.42
C ARG A 13 -12.98 12.48 -19.64
N ARG A 14 -14.28 12.47 -19.89
CA ARG A 14 -14.99 11.23 -20.20
C ARG A 14 -14.26 10.48 -21.31
N SER A 15 -13.91 9.23 -21.00
CA SER A 15 -13.18 8.35 -21.90
C SER A 15 -14.12 7.32 -22.51
N GLY A 16 -13.82 6.92 -23.75
CA GLY A 16 -14.43 5.74 -24.38
C GLY A 16 -13.92 4.45 -23.75
N PRO A 17 -14.26 3.29 -24.34
CA PRO A 17 -13.72 2.02 -23.87
C PRO A 17 -12.20 2.04 -23.83
N LEU A 18 -11.62 1.55 -22.73
CA LEU A 18 -10.18 1.41 -22.59
C LEU A 18 -9.71 0.12 -23.27
N GLU A 19 -8.62 0.17 -24.01
CA GLU A 19 -8.08 -0.97 -24.75
C GLU A 19 -6.54 -1.00 -24.66
N GLY A 20 -5.97 -2.20 -24.66
CA GLY A 20 -4.54 -2.38 -24.72
C GLY A 20 -3.95 -3.13 -23.52
N THR A 21 -2.64 -2.89 -23.31
CA THR A 21 -1.87 -3.56 -22.27
C THR A 21 -1.21 -2.55 -21.37
N VAL A 22 -1.30 -2.79 -20.06
CA VAL A 22 -0.60 -2.01 -19.04
C VAL A 22 0.15 -2.95 -18.10
N ARG A 23 1.31 -2.51 -17.62
CA ARG A 23 2.12 -3.28 -16.67
C ARG A 23 2.05 -2.65 -15.28
N VAL A 24 1.82 -3.46 -14.25
CA VAL A 24 1.91 -3.00 -12.85
C VAL A 24 3.35 -2.94 -12.38
N SER A 25 3.63 -1.97 -11.55
CA SER A 25 4.91 -1.83 -10.86
C SER A 25 5.01 -2.79 -9.66
N GLY A 26 6.17 -2.83 -9.02
CA GLY A 26 6.29 -3.48 -7.71
C GLY A 26 5.47 -2.78 -6.65
N ALA A 27 4.99 -3.58 -5.69
CA ALA A 27 4.12 -3.09 -4.64
C ALA A 27 4.84 -2.05 -3.76
N LYS A 28 4.31 -0.82 -3.74
CA LYS A 28 4.74 0.22 -2.81
C LYS A 28 4.85 -0.30 -1.38
N ASN A 29 3.78 -0.98 -0.93
CA ASN A 29 3.68 -1.46 0.44
C ASN A 29 4.69 -2.58 0.76
N SER A 30 5.21 -3.31 -0.22
CA SER A 30 6.32 -4.23 -0.03
C SER A 30 7.67 -3.52 -0.14
N ALA A 31 7.91 -2.75 -1.19
CA ALA A 31 9.20 -2.10 -1.45
C ALA A 31 9.73 -1.32 -0.23
N LEU A 32 8.88 -0.52 0.42
CA LEU A 32 9.26 0.26 1.61
C LEU A 32 9.73 -0.61 2.78
N LYS A 33 9.13 -1.80 2.94
CA LYS A 33 9.47 -2.72 4.03
C LYS A 33 10.74 -3.51 3.74
N LEU A 34 10.94 -3.91 2.48
CA LEU A 34 12.17 -4.55 2.04
C LEU A 34 13.36 -3.59 2.13
N MET A 35 13.15 -2.30 1.80
CA MET A 35 14.16 -1.27 2.01
C MET A 35 14.53 -1.12 3.50
N ALA A 36 13.55 -1.10 4.41
CA ALA A 36 13.79 -1.06 5.84
C ALA A 36 14.46 -2.35 6.36
N ALA A 37 14.04 -3.52 5.87
CA ALA A 37 14.61 -4.82 6.23
C ALA A 37 16.08 -4.96 5.83
N ALA A 38 16.54 -4.23 4.79
CA ALA A 38 17.96 -4.21 4.43
C ALA A 38 18.86 -3.73 5.58
N LEU A 39 18.36 -2.90 6.51
CA LEU A 39 19.07 -2.45 7.72
C LEU A 39 19.54 -3.62 8.62
N LEU A 40 18.92 -4.79 8.51
CA LEU A 40 19.24 -5.97 9.35
C LEU A 40 20.62 -6.56 9.08
N ALA A 41 21.26 -6.26 7.95
CA ALA A 41 22.59 -6.76 7.62
C ALA A 41 23.46 -5.68 6.98
N PRO A 42 24.76 -5.57 7.35
CA PRO A 42 25.69 -4.70 6.66
C PRO A 42 25.98 -5.25 5.26
N GLY A 43 26.27 -4.33 4.32
CA GLY A 43 26.58 -4.66 2.93
C GLY A 43 25.49 -4.23 1.96
N ARG A 44 25.57 -4.72 0.71
CA ARG A 44 24.75 -4.29 -0.40
C ARG A 44 23.58 -5.23 -0.66
N SER A 45 22.36 -4.72 -0.47
CA SER A 45 21.14 -5.37 -0.96
C SER A 45 20.65 -4.72 -2.25
N VAL A 46 20.08 -5.52 -3.15
CA VAL A 46 19.53 -5.06 -4.44
C VAL A 46 18.07 -5.46 -4.55
N LEU A 47 17.20 -4.49 -4.75
CA LEU A 47 15.77 -4.69 -4.94
C LEU A 47 15.38 -4.34 -6.37
N HIS A 48 14.83 -5.31 -7.12
CA HIS A 48 14.27 -5.10 -8.45
C HIS A 48 12.78 -4.83 -8.39
N ASN A 49 12.24 -4.28 -9.46
CA ASN A 49 10.82 -3.93 -9.58
C ASN A 49 10.37 -2.94 -8.49
N VAL A 50 11.22 -2.00 -8.12
CA VAL A 50 10.89 -0.93 -7.16
C VAL A 50 10.26 0.24 -7.90
N PRO A 51 9.04 0.70 -7.54
CA PRO A 51 8.36 1.78 -8.24
C PRO A 51 9.05 3.13 -8.00
N ARG A 52 9.07 4.01 -9.02
CA ARG A 52 9.61 5.37 -8.91
C ARG A 52 8.55 6.34 -8.39
N ILE A 53 8.29 6.28 -7.10
CA ILE A 53 7.28 7.06 -6.39
C ILE A 53 7.89 7.86 -5.25
N ALA A 54 7.20 8.91 -4.82
CA ALA A 54 7.71 9.80 -3.77
C ALA A 54 7.99 9.07 -2.44
N ASP A 55 7.13 8.12 -2.03
CA ASP A 55 7.33 7.38 -0.79
C ASP A 55 8.62 6.52 -0.82
N VAL A 56 9.02 5.97 -1.98
CA VAL A 56 10.30 5.24 -2.14
C VAL A 56 11.48 6.20 -2.02
N THR A 57 11.37 7.40 -2.63
CA THR A 57 12.39 8.45 -2.49
C THR A 57 12.58 8.85 -1.03
N TRP A 58 11.48 9.10 -0.30
CA TRP A 58 11.54 9.47 1.12
C TRP A 58 12.07 8.36 2.02
N MET A 59 11.76 7.09 1.71
CA MET A 59 12.39 5.97 2.42
C MET A 59 13.89 5.92 2.15
N GLY A 60 14.33 6.18 0.91
CA GLY A 60 15.75 6.29 0.58
C GLY A 60 16.44 7.41 1.38
N GLU A 61 15.85 8.62 1.43
CA GLU A 61 16.34 9.73 2.24
C GLU A 61 16.43 9.38 3.74
N LEU A 62 15.45 8.64 4.26
CA LEU A 62 15.45 8.17 5.65
C LEU A 62 16.63 7.21 5.91
N LEU A 63 16.86 6.25 5.02
CA LEU A 63 17.99 5.31 5.14
C LEU A 63 19.33 6.04 4.99
N GLU A 64 19.43 7.04 4.12
CA GLU A 64 20.63 7.87 3.97
C GLU A 64 20.95 8.67 5.25
N ARG A 65 19.93 9.17 5.95
CA ARG A 65 20.10 9.81 7.27
C ARG A 65 20.62 8.85 8.34
N MET A 66 20.32 7.56 8.19
CA MET A 66 20.86 6.48 9.06
C MET A 66 22.28 6.05 8.68
N GLY A 67 22.86 6.64 7.63
CA GLY A 67 24.23 6.35 7.16
C GLY A 67 24.32 5.39 5.98
N CYS A 68 23.19 4.89 5.46
CA CYS A 68 23.19 4.06 4.26
C CYS A 68 23.49 4.88 3.01
N LYS A 69 23.88 4.19 1.91
CA LYS A 69 23.91 4.79 0.56
C LYS A 69 22.81 4.14 -0.26
N VAL A 70 21.91 4.94 -0.81
CA VAL A 70 20.79 4.48 -1.61
C VAL A 70 20.86 5.00 -3.02
N ALA A 71 20.78 4.10 -4.00
CA ALA A 71 20.63 4.46 -5.41
C ALA A 71 19.38 3.81 -5.96
N HIS A 72 18.61 4.54 -6.78
CA HIS A 72 17.41 4.02 -7.44
C HIS A 72 17.44 4.39 -8.91
N GLU A 73 17.63 3.39 -9.77
CA GLU A 73 17.77 3.56 -11.23
C GLU A 73 17.00 2.44 -11.96
N GLY A 74 16.24 2.80 -12.99
CA GLY A 74 15.57 1.83 -13.86
C GLY A 74 14.68 0.81 -13.15
N GLY A 75 14.04 1.18 -12.03
CA GLY A 75 13.21 0.26 -11.22
C GLY A 75 14.03 -0.66 -10.32
N THR A 76 15.34 -0.41 -10.16
CA THR A 76 16.21 -1.14 -9.24
C THR A 76 16.71 -0.21 -8.14
N ALA A 77 16.49 -0.57 -6.88
CA ALA A 77 17.04 0.13 -5.72
C ALA A 77 18.22 -0.67 -5.15
N THR A 78 19.35 -0.01 -4.99
CA THR A 78 20.54 -0.54 -4.33
C THR A 78 20.73 0.14 -3.00
N ILE A 79 20.89 -0.62 -1.92
CA ILE A 79 21.01 -0.14 -0.55
C ILE A 79 22.31 -0.69 0.04
N ASP A 80 23.29 0.18 0.22
CA ASP A 80 24.54 -0.15 0.90
C ASP A 80 24.42 0.25 2.37
N VAL A 81 24.35 -0.72 3.26
CA VAL A 81 24.20 -0.54 4.70
C VAL A 81 25.55 -0.62 5.37
N PRO A 82 26.00 0.41 6.13
CA PRO A 82 27.26 0.37 6.87
C PRO A 82 27.20 -0.54 8.11
N ASP A 83 28.36 -0.83 8.68
CA ASP A 83 28.43 -1.53 9.97
C ASP A 83 27.81 -0.67 11.09
N ASP A 84 28.09 0.63 11.09
CA ASP A 84 27.59 1.60 12.06
C ASP A 84 26.41 2.37 11.47
N VAL A 85 25.19 1.96 11.84
CA VAL A 85 23.93 2.63 11.47
C VAL A 85 23.52 3.58 12.59
N VAL A 86 23.09 4.79 12.24
CA VAL A 86 22.48 5.74 13.18
C VAL A 86 21.06 5.29 13.52
N PRO A 87 20.72 4.95 14.78
CA PRO A 87 19.41 4.39 15.14
C PRO A 87 18.32 5.46 15.30
N GLU A 88 18.31 6.48 14.46
CA GLU A 88 17.37 7.60 14.54
C GLU A 88 16.62 7.86 13.24
N ALA A 89 15.27 7.92 13.33
CA ALA A 89 14.37 8.36 12.28
C ALA A 89 13.79 9.74 12.65
N PRO A 90 14.30 10.84 12.06
CA PRO A 90 13.96 12.20 12.46
C PRO A 90 12.54 12.61 12.01
N TYR A 91 11.94 13.54 12.77
CA TYR A 91 10.56 14.02 12.58
C TYR A 91 10.27 14.46 11.13
N GLU A 92 11.15 15.25 10.52
CA GLU A 92 10.94 15.86 9.20
C GLU A 92 10.77 14.82 8.07
N LEU A 93 11.26 13.60 8.25
CA LEU A 93 11.11 12.50 7.32
C LEU A 93 9.95 11.58 7.70
N VAL A 94 9.78 11.33 9.01
CA VAL A 94 8.73 10.43 9.52
C VAL A 94 7.34 11.02 9.35
N GLU A 95 7.16 12.33 9.49
CA GLU A 95 5.86 12.99 9.31
C GLU A 95 5.30 12.87 7.88
N ARG A 96 6.17 12.76 6.87
CA ARG A 96 5.76 12.66 5.46
C ARG A 96 5.17 11.31 5.10
N MET A 97 5.62 10.24 5.78
CA MET A 97 5.30 8.87 5.41
C MET A 97 5.14 7.97 6.63
N ARG A 98 3.91 7.50 6.86
CA ARG A 98 3.62 6.60 8.00
C ARG A 98 4.46 5.33 7.99
N ALA A 99 4.81 4.80 6.82
CA ALA A 99 5.63 3.60 6.68
C ALA A 99 7.01 3.73 7.34
N SER A 100 7.47 4.93 7.67
CA SER A 100 8.73 5.17 8.39
C SER A 100 8.83 4.44 9.73
N ILE A 101 7.70 4.15 10.39
CA ILE A 101 7.68 3.38 11.65
C ILE A 101 8.25 1.96 11.51
N VAL A 102 8.31 1.41 10.30
CA VAL A 102 8.81 0.03 10.08
C VAL A 102 10.32 -0.11 10.28
N VAL A 103 11.09 0.99 10.36
CA VAL A 103 12.51 0.93 10.72
C VAL A 103 12.73 0.57 12.19
N LEU A 104 11.70 0.68 13.04
CA LEU A 104 11.76 0.34 14.47
C LEU A 104 12.18 -1.13 14.67
N GLY A 105 11.55 -2.07 13.95
CA GLY A 105 11.84 -3.49 14.06
C GLY A 105 13.30 -3.84 13.74
N PRO A 106 13.81 -3.49 12.55
CA PRO A 106 15.20 -3.81 12.19
C PRO A 106 16.23 -3.08 13.04
N LEU A 107 15.98 -1.84 13.48
CA LEU A 107 16.91 -1.13 14.39
C LEU A 107 17.00 -1.84 15.75
N LEU A 108 15.86 -2.18 16.36
CA LEU A 108 15.85 -2.93 17.62
C LEU A 108 16.49 -4.32 17.45
N GLY A 109 16.14 -5.05 16.38
CA GLY A 109 16.69 -6.39 16.14
C GLY A 109 18.19 -6.42 15.97
N ARG A 110 18.76 -5.42 15.26
CA ARG A 110 20.20 -5.37 14.97
C ARG A 110 21.01 -4.61 16.00
N LEU A 111 20.51 -3.46 16.49
CA LEU A 111 21.28 -2.53 17.31
C LEU A 111 20.87 -2.54 18.79
N GLY A 112 19.70 -3.09 19.13
CA GLY A 112 19.14 -3.04 20.47
C GLY A 112 18.60 -1.66 20.85
N GLU A 113 18.62 -0.68 19.97
CA GLU A 113 18.09 0.66 20.22
C GLU A 113 17.49 1.28 18.95
N ALA A 114 16.49 2.14 19.15
CA ALA A 114 15.91 2.94 18.08
C ALA A 114 15.29 4.22 18.65
N ARG A 115 15.38 5.32 17.91
CA ARG A 115 14.72 6.58 18.20
C ARG A 115 13.92 7.01 16.98
N VAL A 116 12.59 6.84 17.03
CA VAL A 116 11.70 7.07 15.89
C VAL A 116 10.65 8.11 16.27
N SER A 117 10.48 9.15 15.46
CA SER A 117 9.39 10.10 15.66
C SER A 117 8.02 9.42 15.52
N VAL A 118 7.00 9.95 16.22
CA VAL A 118 5.63 9.48 16.04
C VAL A 118 5.22 9.68 14.58
N PRO A 119 4.73 8.63 13.89
CA PRO A 119 4.53 8.68 12.45
C PRO A 119 3.34 9.55 12.01
N GLY A 120 3.54 10.33 10.96
CA GLY A 120 2.54 11.06 10.22
C GLY A 120 1.94 10.27 9.04
N GLY A 121 1.76 10.92 7.89
CA GLY A 121 1.24 10.35 6.63
C GLY A 121 -0.24 10.63 6.41
N ASP A 122 -0.88 9.91 5.48
CA ASP A 122 -2.27 10.14 5.08
C ASP A 122 -3.23 10.10 6.29
N ASP A 123 -4.06 11.14 6.37
CA ASP A 123 -5.02 11.31 7.46
C ASP A 123 -6.41 10.77 7.08
N PHE A 124 -6.62 9.48 7.26
CA PHE A 124 -7.92 8.82 7.16
C PHE A 124 -8.35 8.17 8.49
N GLY A 125 -8.09 8.88 9.59
CA GLY A 125 -8.49 8.51 10.94
C GLY A 125 -7.36 7.99 11.81
N HIS A 126 -7.71 7.64 13.05
CA HIS A 126 -6.77 7.17 14.06
C HIS A 126 -6.13 5.84 13.63
N ARG A 127 -4.82 5.81 13.60
CA ARG A 127 -3.99 4.64 13.23
C ARG A 127 -2.95 4.42 14.31
N PRO A 128 -3.33 3.82 15.45
CA PRO A 128 -2.44 3.64 16.58
C PRO A 128 -1.27 2.72 16.23
N ILE A 129 -0.18 2.86 16.98
CA ILE A 129 1.03 2.02 16.88
C ILE A 129 1.18 1.12 18.12
N ASP A 130 0.15 1.06 18.94
CA ASP A 130 0.14 0.31 20.21
C ASP A 130 0.45 -1.17 20.02
N MET A 131 -0.09 -1.82 18.97
CA MET A 131 0.23 -3.22 18.67
C MET A 131 1.71 -3.43 18.28
N HIS A 132 2.36 -2.42 17.65
CA HIS A 132 3.80 -2.48 17.39
C HIS A 132 4.57 -2.50 18.72
N LEU A 133 4.26 -1.55 19.61
CA LEU A 133 4.97 -1.40 20.88
C LEU A 133 4.72 -2.59 21.80
N LYS A 134 3.46 -2.96 22.05
CA LYS A 134 3.09 -4.13 22.87
C LYS A 134 3.76 -5.42 22.37
N GLY A 135 3.72 -5.67 21.05
CA GLY A 135 4.34 -6.87 20.51
C GLY A 135 5.87 -6.90 20.67
N LEU A 136 6.54 -5.76 20.53
CA LEU A 136 7.98 -5.64 20.79
C LEU A 136 8.32 -5.69 22.27
N GLU A 137 7.46 -5.21 23.18
CA GLU A 137 7.59 -5.37 24.63
C GLU A 137 7.56 -6.85 25.04
N GLU A 138 6.72 -7.67 24.40
CA GLU A 138 6.70 -9.13 24.62
C GLU A 138 8.04 -9.79 24.24
N LEU A 139 8.79 -9.19 23.29
CA LEU A 139 10.15 -9.63 22.94
C LEU A 139 11.23 -9.07 23.87
N GLY A 140 10.87 -8.23 24.85
CA GLY A 140 11.79 -7.64 25.83
C GLY A 140 12.29 -6.24 25.47
N ALA A 141 11.64 -5.53 24.57
CA ALA A 141 11.94 -4.11 24.32
C ALA A 141 11.30 -3.22 25.40
N GLU A 142 11.98 -2.13 25.76
CA GLU A 142 11.48 -1.09 26.64
C GLU A 142 11.26 0.20 25.84
N PHE A 143 10.15 0.89 26.11
CA PHE A 143 9.78 2.10 25.39
C PHE A 143 9.61 3.29 26.33
N THR A 144 10.13 4.44 25.90
CA THR A 144 9.82 5.74 26.49
C THR A 144 9.40 6.71 25.39
N THR A 145 8.53 7.65 25.74
CA THR A 145 8.12 8.71 24.78
C THR A 145 8.61 10.04 25.33
N SER A 146 9.43 10.73 24.55
CA SER A 146 9.93 12.05 24.90
C SER A 146 10.01 12.97 23.66
N HIS A 147 9.59 14.23 23.82
CA HIS A 147 9.67 15.26 22.78
C HIS A 147 9.10 14.84 21.41
N GLY A 148 8.05 14.01 21.38
CA GLY A 148 7.44 13.51 20.15
C GLY A 148 8.17 12.31 19.51
N TYR A 149 9.17 11.75 20.19
CA TYR A 149 9.88 10.55 19.77
C TYR A 149 9.53 9.36 20.65
N ILE A 150 9.53 8.20 20.03
CA ILE A 150 9.53 6.89 20.67
C ILE A 150 11.00 6.47 20.77
N GLU A 151 11.48 6.32 21.98
CA GLU A 151 12.81 5.78 22.27
C GLU A 151 12.65 4.34 22.73
N ALA A 152 13.27 3.42 22.01
CA ALA A 152 13.18 1.99 22.22
C ALA A 152 14.55 1.43 22.58
N ARG A 153 14.61 0.50 23.54
CA ARG A 153 15.84 -0.19 23.96
C ARG A 153 15.56 -1.66 24.26
N ALA A 154 16.51 -2.50 23.95
CA ALA A 154 16.52 -3.90 24.31
C ALA A 154 17.97 -4.38 24.46
N ASP A 155 18.36 -4.90 25.61
CA ASP A 155 19.68 -5.50 25.77
C ASP A 155 19.85 -6.75 24.89
N ASN A 156 18.78 -7.54 24.78
CA ASN A 156 18.66 -8.68 23.89
C ASN A 156 17.18 -8.96 23.68
N LEU A 157 16.73 -8.96 22.44
CA LEU A 157 15.39 -9.47 22.13
C LEU A 157 15.36 -10.98 22.32
N THR A 158 14.27 -11.48 22.91
CA THR A 158 14.05 -12.90 23.17
C THR A 158 12.74 -13.33 22.54
N GLY A 159 12.75 -14.48 21.87
CA GLY A 159 11.56 -15.05 21.23
C GLY A 159 10.42 -15.23 22.23
N ALA A 160 9.23 -14.86 21.82
CA ALA A 160 8.00 -14.92 22.59
C ALA A 160 6.82 -15.31 21.73
N ARG A 161 5.70 -15.63 22.38
CA ARG A 161 4.42 -15.80 21.70
C ARG A 161 3.64 -14.50 21.78
N VAL A 162 3.46 -13.83 20.63
CA VAL A 162 2.77 -12.55 20.52
C VAL A 162 1.41 -12.77 19.86
N LEU A 163 0.34 -12.42 20.56
CA LEU A 163 -1.02 -12.44 20.01
C LEU A 163 -1.43 -11.01 19.62
N LEU A 164 -1.64 -10.77 18.33
CA LEU A 164 -2.15 -9.51 17.84
C LEU A 164 -3.69 -9.44 18.02
N GLU A 165 -4.20 -8.39 18.65
CA GLU A 165 -5.65 -8.19 18.83
C GLU A 165 -6.37 -8.01 17.47
N PHE A 166 -5.65 -7.50 16.48
CA PHE A 166 -6.09 -7.33 15.09
C PHE A 166 -4.93 -7.70 14.15
N PRO A 167 -5.17 -8.32 12.97
CA PRO A 167 -4.10 -8.67 12.04
C PRO A 167 -3.50 -7.42 11.37
N SER A 168 -2.77 -6.65 12.16
CA SER A 168 -2.11 -5.42 11.74
C SER A 168 -0.92 -5.72 10.85
N VAL A 169 -0.94 -5.21 9.61
CA VAL A 169 0.18 -5.35 8.66
C VAL A 169 1.46 -4.77 9.25
N GLY A 170 1.42 -3.50 9.68
CA GLY A 170 2.62 -2.83 10.19
C GLY A 170 3.19 -3.46 11.46
N ALA A 171 2.35 -3.92 12.39
CA ALA A 171 2.81 -4.61 13.59
C ALA A 171 3.46 -5.96 13.23
N THR A 172 2.84 -6.74 12.34
CA THR A 172 3.39 -8.00 11.83
C THR A 172 4.77 -7.77 11.18
N GLU A 173 4.92 -6.74 10.35
CA GLU A 173 6.19 -6.39 9.69
C GLU A 173 7.29 -6.05 10.69
N ASN A 174 7.00 -5.18 11.66
CA ASN A 174 7.97 -4.81 12.69
C ASN A 174 8.38 -6.00 13.57
N LEU A 175 7.41 -6.84 13.97
CA LEU A 175 7.68 -8.05 14.74
C LEU A 175 8.51 -9.06 13.95
N LEU A 176 8.21 -9.29 12.68
CA LEU A 176 9.02 -10.14 11.80
C LEU A 176 10.47 -9.66 11.77
N MET A 177 10.70 -8.37 11.47
CA MET A 177 12.04 -7.83 11.33
C MET A 177 12.81 -7.77 12.65
N ALA A 178 12.15 -7.56 13.79
CA ALA A 178 12.82 -7.61 15.09
C ALA A 178 13.17 -9.04 15.51
N SER A 179 12.28 -10.01 15.21
CA SER A 179 12.40 -11.38 15.70
C SER A 179 13.47 -12.22 15.00
N VAL A 180 13.86 -11.87 13.76
CA VAL A 180 14.85 -12.68 13.00
C VAL A 180 16.22 -12.72 13.63
N LEU A 181 16.56 -11.75 14.51
CA LEU A 181 17.81 -11.71 15.29
C LEU A 181 17.58 -11.92 16.80
N ALA A 182 16.34 -12.16 17.25
CA ALA A 182 16.02 -12.44 18.64
C ALA A 182 16.52 -13.83 19.08
N LYS A 183 16.79 -14.02 20.35
CA LYS A 183 17.20 -15.34 20.88
C LYS A 183 16.00 -16.27 21.03
N GLY A 184 16.05 -17.43 20.40
CA GLY A 184 14.99 -18.46 20.46
C GLY A 184 13.92 -18.26 19.38
N THR A 185 12.71 -18.77 19.64
CA THR A 185 11.61 -18.80 18.66
C THR A 185 10.54 -17.78 19.01
N THR A 186 10.15 -16.96 18.06
CA THR A 186 8.97 -16.08 18.15
C THR A 186 7.80 -16.68 17.37
N VAL A 187 6.62 -16.65 17.95
CA VAL A 187 5.37 -17.03 17.27
C VAL A 187 4.43 -15.83 17.28
N ILE A 188 4.05 -15.36 16.11
CA ILE A 188 3.06 -14.29 15.95
C ILE A 188 1.72 -14.94 15.61
N ASP A 189 0.76 -14.89 16.52
CA ASP A 189 -0.62 -15.33 16.31
C ASP A 189 -1.49 -14.16 15.85
N ASN A 190 -2.50 -14.47 15.05
CA ASN A 190 -3.36 -13.49 14.36
C ASN A 190 -2.55 -12.49 13.52
N ALA A 191 -1.49 -12.97 12.90
CA ALA A 191 -0.63 -12.20 12.00
C ALA A 191 -1.40 -11.74 10.75
N ALA A 192 -0.97 -10.65 10.16
CA ALA A 192 -1.41 -10.21 8.84
C ALA A 192 -0.98 -11.23 7.77
N ARG A 193 -1.82 -11.41 6.74
CA ARG A 193 -1.66 -12.46 5.73
C ARG A 193 -1.45 -11.92 4.32
N GLU A 194 -1.35 -10.60 4.18
CA GLU A 194 -1.18 -9.90 2.91
C GLU A 194 0.01 -10.46 2.11
N PRO A 195 -0.06 -10.48 0.77
CA PRO A 195 1.04 -10.91 -0.08
C PRO A 195 2.37 -10.21 0.22
N GLU A 196 2.32 -8.96 0.66
CA GLU A 196 3.47 -8.15 1.07
C GLU A 196 4.17 -8.72 2.31
N ILE A 197 3.44 -9.39 3.22
CA ILE A 197 4.01 -10.11 4.37
C ILE A 197 4.76 -11.35 3.91
N ALA A 198 4.19 -12.09 2.95
CA ALA A 198 4.85 -13.27 2.36
C ALA A 198 6.10 -12.87 1.58
N ASP A 199 6.09 -11.71 0.90
CA ASP A 199 7.23 -11.15 0.19
C ASP A 199 8.35 -10.76 1.16
N LEU A 200 8.02 -10.06 2.26
CA LEU A 200 8.97 -9.73 3.34
C LEU A 200 9.59 -10.99 3.96
N ALA A 201 8.79 -12.00 4.29
CA ALA A 201 9.29 -13.27 4.83
C ALA A 201 10.23 -13.98 3.84
N THR A 202 9.92 -13.94 2.54
CA THR A 202 10.78 -14.50 1.49
C THR A 202 12.11 -13.75 1.41
N PHE A 203 12.08 -12.42 1.48
CA PHE A 203 13.29 -11.60 1.54
C PHE A 203 14.15 -11.92 2.76
N LEU A 204 13.55 -11.97 3.95
CA LEU A 204 14.24 -12.30 5.20
C LEU A 204 14.86 -13.71 5.17
N ASN A 205 14.13 -14.70 4.63
CA ASN A 205 14.65 -16.06 4.45
C ASN A 205 15.84 -16.10 3.49
N ARG A 206 15.83 -15.31 2.42
CA ARG A 206 17.00 -15.15 1.54
C ARG A 206 18.19 -14.52 2.26
N MET A 207 17.96 -13.61 3.19
CA MET A 207 18.99 -13.03 4.06
C MET A 207 19.60 -14.05 5.03
N GLY A 208 19.00 -15.23 5.19
CA GLY A 208 19.42 -16.29 6.10
C GLY A 208 18.56 -16.44 7.35
N ALA A 209 17.43 -15.74 7.44
CA ALA A 209 16.45 -15.95 8.50
C ALA A 209 15.71 -17.28 8.35
N VAL A 210 15.03 -17.71 9.41
CA VAL A 210 14.18 -18.90 9.44
C VAL A 210 12.77 -18.49 9.79
N VAL A 211 11.98 -18.12 8.77
CA VAL A 211 10.59 -17.69 8.90
C VAL A 211 9.69 -18.70 8.19
N SER A 212 8.65 -19.16 8.86
CA SER A 212 7.63 -20.07 8.34
C SER A 212 6.22 -19.57 8.66
N GLY A 213 5.21 -20.02 7.90
CA GLY A 213 3.81 -19.67 8.11
C GLY A 213 3.38 -18.30 7.57
N ALA A 214 4.25 -17.52 6.92
CA ALA A 214 3.86 -16.26 6.29
C ALA A 214 2.74 -16.50 5.26
N GLY A 215 1.73 -15.60 5.23
CA GLY A 215 0.50 -15.78 4.45
C GLY A 215 -0.60 -16.57 5.21
N THR A 216 -0.29 -17.09 6.39
CA THR A 216 -1.28 -17.68 7.33
C THR A 216 -1.47 -16.79 8.56
N SER A 217 -2.40 -17.15 9.43
CA SER A 217 -2.66 -16.40 10.67
C SER A 217 -1.59 -16.61 11.76
N THR A 218 -0.67 -17.55 11.58
CA THR A 218 0.39 -17.83 12.54
C THR A 218 1.74 -17.89 11.83
N ILE A 219 2.67 -17.06 12.26
CA ILE A 219 4.04 -16.99 11.72
C ILE A 219 5.01 -17.41 12.83
N SER A 220 5.91 -18.32 12.49
CA SER A 220 6.99 -18.75 13.37
C SER A 220 8.34 -18.28 12.86
N ILE A 221 9.15 -17.72 13.72
CA ILE A 221 10.47 -17.17 13.42
C ILE A 221 11.47 -17.76 14.39
N ASP A 222 12.45 -18.51 13.89
CA ASP A 222 13.61 -18.93 14.69
C ASP A 222 14.72 -17.89 14.50
N GLY A 223 15.13 -17.26 15.58
CA GLY A 223 16.16 -16.22 15.54
C GLY A 223 17.52 -16.78 15.16
N VAL A 224 18.28 -16.01 14.37
CA VAL A 224 19.61 -16.37 13.90
C VAL A 224 20.67 -15.39 14.41
N GLU A 225 21.93 -15.80 14.43
CA GLU A 225 23.03 -14.94 14.94
C GLU A 225 23.36 -13.78 13.98
N ARG A 226 23.16 -13.97 12.68
CA ARG A 226 23.49 -12.98 11.64
C ARG A 226 22.70 -13.21 10.37
N LEU A 227 22.51 -12.12 9.63
CA LEU A 227 21.92 -12.09 8.31
C LEU A 227 22.93 -11.57 7.28
N ALA A 228 22.66 -11.80 6.00
CA ALA A 228 23.47 -11.31 4.88
C ALA A 228 22.62 -10.50 3.90
N PRO A 229 23.20 -9.50 3.22
CA PRO A 229 22.49 -8.75 2.19
C PRO A 229 22.16 -9.65 0.99
N VAL A 230 21.07 -9.31 0.27
CA VAL A 230 20.54 -10.16 -0.80
C VAL A 230 20.03 -9.35 -1.98
N GLU A 231 19.81 -10.05 -3.09
CA GLU A 231 19.08 -9.59 -4.26
C GLU A 231 17.66 -10.17 -4.25
N HIS A 232 16.65 -9.31 -4.49
CA HIS A 232 15.25 -9.70 -4.45
C HIS A 232 14.41 -8.88 -5.44
N THR A 233 13.35 -9.48 -5.96
CA THR A 233 12.36 -8.79 -6.81
C THR A 233 11.10 -8.55 -6.02
N VAL A 234 10.70 -7.28 -5.90
CA VAL A 234 9.49 -6.85 -5.20
C VAL A 234 8.26 -7.42 -5.90
N VAL A 235 7.32 -7.96 -5.12
CA VAL A 235 6.03 -8.46 -5.62
C VAL A 235 5.25 -7.36 -6.33
N ALA A 236 4.48 -7.73 -7.37
CA ALA A 236 3.65 -6.79 -8.13
C ALA A 236 2.57 -6.12 -7.27
N ASP A 237 2.28 -4.84 -7.53
CA ASP A 237 1.30 -4.07 -6.77
C ASP A 237 -0.15 -4.43 -7.13
N ARG A 238 -0.79 -5.22 -6.28
CA ARG A 238 -2.20 -5.60 -6.43
C ARG A 238 -3.16 -4.41 -6.33
N ILE A 239 -2.77 -3.31 -5.70
CA ILE A 239 -3.61 -2.13 -5.56
C ILE A 239 -3.54 -1.28 -6.83
N GLU A 240 -2.38 -1.20 -7.47
CA GLU A 240 -2.26 -0.61 -8.80
C GLU A 240 -3.05 -1.42 -9.83
N ALA A 241 -2.99 -2.76 -9.78
CA ALA A 241 -3.82 -3.61 -10.64
C ALA A 241 -5.32 -3.35 -10.44
N ALA A 242 -5.78 -3.23 -9.18
CA ALA A 242 -7.16 -2.89 -8.84
C ALA A 242 -7.59 -1.53 -9.41
N THR A 243 -6.68 -0.57 -9.48
CA THR A 243 -6.95 0.75 -10.09
C THR A 243 -7.26 0.63 -11.58
N TYR A 244 -6.49 -0.19 -12.34
CA TYR A 244 -6.78 -0.43 -13.76
C TYR A 244 -8.05 -1.26 -13.97
N LEU A 245 -8.31 -2.24 -13.09
CA LEU A 245 -9.59 -2.96 -13.10
C LEU A 245 -10.78 -2.02 -12.89
N ALA A 246 -10.66 -1.08 -11.96
CA ALA A 246 -11.70 -0.08 -11.74
C ALA A 246 -11.85 0.89 -12.93
N ALA A 247 -10.74 1.29 -13.55
CA ALA A 247 -10.75 2.16 -14.70
C ALA A 247 -11.49 1.51 -15.89
N VAL A 248 -11.17 0.25 -16.25
CA VAL A 248 -11.90 -0.46 -17.29
C VAL A 248 -13.32 -0.78 -16.85
N GLY A 249 -13.55 -1.01 -15.55
CA GLY A 249 -14.87 -1.22 -14.98
C GLY A 249 -15.82 -0.05 -15.24
N ILE A 250 -15.34 1.18 -15.06
CA ILE A 250 -16.15 2.40 -15.17
C ILE A 250 -16.24 2.95 -16.60
N ALA A 251 -15.14 2.85 -17.37
CA ALA A 251 -15.07 3.35 -18.74
C ALA A 251 -15.54 2.32 -19.80
N GLY A 252 -15.60 1.05 -19.41
CA GLY A 252 -15.81 -0.06 -20.35
C GLY A 252 -14.52 -0.45 -21.07
N GLY A 253 -14.59 -1.50 -21.90
CA GLY A 253 -13.49 -1.95 -22.74
C GLY A 253 -12.83 -3.24 -22.31
N GLU A 254 -11.62 -3.47 -22.82
CA GLU A 254 -10.86 -4.71 -22.67
C GLU A 254 -9.37 -4.42 -22.55
N ILE A 255 -8.75 -4.84 -21.44
CA ILE A 255 -7.33 -4.60 -21.17
C ILE A 255 -6.60 -5.86 -20.68
N THR A 256 -5.30 -5.90 -20.91
CA THR A 256 -4.39 -6.84 -20.26
C THR A 256 -3.54 -6.10 -19.21
N ILE A 257 -3.46 -6.64 -18.00
CA ILE A 257 -2.68 -6.09 -16.88
C ILE A 257 -1.52 -7.03 -16.61
N GLU A 258 -0.34 -6.75 -17.19
CA GLU A 258 0.85 -7.55 -17.00
C GLU A 258 1.41 -7.43 -15.57
N GLY A 259 1.92 -8.54 -15.05
CA GLY A 259 2.49 -8.64 -13.72
C GLY A 259 1.46 -8.80 -12.59
N ALA A 260 0.19 -8.49 -12.85
CA ALA A 260 -0.86 -8.64 -11.84
C ALA A 260 -1.13 -10.12 -11.50
N ARG A 261 -1.43 -10.39 -10.23
CA ARG A 261 -1.68 -11.75 -9.71
C ARG A 261 -3.10 -11.89 -9.20
N ALA A 262 -3.87 -12.80 -9.80
CA ALA A 262 -5.25 -13.08 -9.39
C ALA A 262 -5.34 -13.55 -7.94
N ASP A 263 -4.47 -14.46 -7.53
CA ASP A 263 -4.39 -15.05 -6.20
C ASP A 263 -4.08 -14.03 -5.08
N HIS A 264 -3.68 -12.81 -5.43
CA HIS A 264 -3.51 -11.70 -4.49
C HIS A 264 -4.77 -10.85 -4.28
N MET A 265 -5.85 -11.08 -5.02
CA MET A 265 -7.08 -10.26 -4.98
C MET A 265 -8.37 -11.03 -5.28
N ASP A 266 -8.40 -12.32 -4.92
CA ASP A 266 -9.55 -13.21 -5.19
C ASP A 266 -10.90 -12.60 -4.81
N MET A 267 -11.02 -12.02 -3.59
CA MET A 267 -12.28 -11.44 -3.14
C MET A 267 -12.68 -10.19 -3.92
N LEU A 268 -11.72 -9.37 -4.36
CA LEU A 268 -12.00 -8.24 -5.24
C LEU A 268 -12.50 -8.75 -6.59
N LEU A 269 -11.80 -9.72 -7.19
CA LEU A 269 -12.16 -10.28 -8.49
C LEU A 269 -13.55 -10.93 -8.47
N ALA A 270 -13.91 -11.60 -7.37
CA ALA A 270 -15.26 -12.14 -7.17
C ALA A 270 -16.31 -11.02 -7.18
N LYS A 271 -16.06 -9.91 -6.45
CA LYS A 271 -16.96 -8.75 -6.40
C LYS A 271 -17.09 -8.05 -7.76
N LEU A 272 -16.01 -7.91 -8.51
CA LEU A 272 -16.05 -7.37 -9.87
C LEU A 272 -16.84 -8.28 -10.80
N GLY A 273 -16.75 -9.61 -10.64
CA GLY A 273 -17.58 -10.58 -11.35
C GLY A 273 -19.07 -10.45 -11.04
N GLU A 274 -19.45 -10.23 -9.75
CA GLU A 274 -20.83 -9.93 -9.35
C GLU A 274 -21.35 -8.65 -10.00
N MET A 275 -20.50 -7.63 -10.19
CA MET A 275 -20.84 -6.40 -10.91
C MET A 275 -21.00 -6.59 -12.43
N GLY A 276 -20.57 -7.73 -12.99
CA GLY A 276 -20.68 -8.05 -14.41
C GLY A 276 -19.39 -7.93 -15.21
N MET A 277 -18.26 -7.64 -14.59
CA MET A 277 -16.96 -7.71 -15.24
C MET A 277 -16.53 -9.15 -15.50
N ARG A 278 -15.72 -9.35 -16.52
CA ARG A 278 -15.02 -10.61 -16.78
C ARG A 278 -13.54 -10.41 -16.53
N VAL A 279 -12.97 -11.15 -15.61
CA VAL A 279 -11.55 -11.12 -15.32
C VAL A 279 -11.02 -12.55 -15.33
N SER A 280 -9.92 -12.78 -16.03
CA SER A 280 -9.29 -14.11 -16.14
C SER A 280 -7.78 -13.99 -16.01
N PRO A 281 -7.12 -14.93 -15.30
CA PRO A 281 -5.66 -15.02 -15.31
C PRO A 281 -5.14 -15.28 -16.73
N THR A 282 -3.98 -14.71 -17.04
CA THR A 282 -3.17 -15.00 -18.23
C THR A 282 -1.82 -15.59 -17.82
N ALA A 283 -0.96 -15.92 -18.77
CA ALA A 283 0.38 -16.41 -18.47
C ALA A 283 1.20 -15.39 -17.65
N ASP A 284 1.04 -14.08 -17.94
CA ASP A 284 1.89 -13.03 -17.38
C ASP A 284 1.08 -11.97 -16.60
N GLY A 285 -0.19 -12.23 -16.25
CA GLY A 285 -1.00 -11.25 -15.55
C GLY A 285 -2.49 -11.55 -15.54
N LEU A 286 -3.30 -10.53 -15.79
CA LEU A 286 -4.76 -10.60 -15.88
C LEU A 286 -5.27 -10.02 -17.20
N TRP A 287 -6.25 -10.67 -17.77
CA TRP A 287 -7.12 -10.08 -18.77
C TRP A 287 -8.43 -9.63 -18.10
N ALA A 288 -8.91 -8.43 -18.43
CA ALA A 288 -10.14 -7.88 -17.87
C ALA A 288 -10.99 -7.21 -18.95
N MET A 289 -12.31 -7.43 -18.88
CA MET A 289 -13.29 -6.82 -19.77
C MET A 289 -14.49 -6.34 -18.99
N SER A 290 -14.96 -5.13 -19.30
CA SER A 290 -16.21 -4.57 -18.83
C SER A 290 -17.14 -4.36 -20.02
N PRO A 291 -18.39 -4.89 -19.97
CA PRO A 291 -19.33 -4.76 -21.07
C PRO A 291 -19.97 -3.35 -21.16
N GLY A 292 -19.68 -2.47 -20.21
CA GLY A 292 -20.30 -1.16 -20.06
C GLY A 292 -20.78 -0.93 -18.63
N ARG A 293 -21.97 -0.33 -18.45
CA ARG A 293 -22.50 -0.01 -17.12
C ARG A 293 -22.63 -1.27 -16.26
N LEU A 294 -21.97 -1.25 -15.11
CA LEU A 294 -21.93 -2.38 -14.18
C LEU A 294 -23.18 -2.45 -13.31
N GLY A 295 -23.48 -3.64 -12.79
CA GLY A 295 -24.50 -3.85 -11.75
C GLY A 295 -23.99 -3.44 -10.36
N PRO A 296 -24.90 -3.33 -9.37
CA PRO A 296 -24.54 -3.01 -8.00
C PRO A 296 -23.95 -4.24 -7.27
N VAL A 297 -23.21 -3.97 -6.21
CA VAL A 297 -22.67 -5.00 -5.31
C VAL A 297 -22.55 -4.46 -3.89
N ASP A 298 -22.71 -5.31 -2.90
CA ASP A 298 -22.41 -4.99 -1.51
C ASP A 298 -20.99 -5.47 -1.17
N VAL A 299 -20.21 -4.57 -0.55
CA VAL A 299 -18.82 -4.83 -0.18
C VAL A 299 -18.57 -4.45 1.27
N SER A 300 -17.89 -5.35 2.00
CA SER A 300 -17.33 -5.06 3.32
C SER A 300 -15.82 -5.18 3.27
N THR A 301 -15.11 -4.16 3.74
CA THR A 301 -13.65 -4.26 3.89
C THR A 301 -13.31 -5.16 5.06
N LEU A 302 -12.35 -6.04 4.87
CA LEU A 302 -11.86 -7.00 5.85
C LEU A 302 -10.35 -7.19 5.70
N PRO A 303 -9.66 -7.64 6.76
CA PRO A 303 -8.28 -8.09 6.62
C PRO A 303 -8.14 -9.15 5.51
N TYR A 304 -6.98 -9.17 4.87
CA TYR A 304 -6.70 -10.13 3.81
C TYR A 304 -6.97 -11.60 4.27
N PRO A 305 -7.57 -12.45 3.44
CA PRO A 305 -7.89 -12.29 2.01
C PRO A 305 -9.25 -11.62 1.68
N GLY A 306 -9.88 -10.95 2.64
CA GLY A 306 -11.07 -10.15 2.38
C GLY A 306 -10.79 -8.97 1.43
N VAL A 307 -11.85 -8.20 1.12
CA VAL A 307 -11.67 -6.98 0.30
C VAL A 307 -10.86 -5.96 1.08
N ALA A 308 -9.69 -5.63 0.57
CA ALA A 308 -8.79 -4.69 1.25
C ALA A 308 -9.40 -3.29 1.29
N THR A 309 -9.20 -2.58 2.41
CA THR A 309 -9.61 -1.18 2.57
C THR A 309 -9.01 -0.25 1.50
N ASP A 310 -7.85 -0.60 0.92
CA ASP A 310 -7.25 0.13 -0.20
C ASP A 310 -8.08 0.08 -1.49
N TYR A 311 -8.94 -0.93 -1.66
CA TYR A 311 -9.84 -1.04 -2.80
C TYR A 311 -11.15 -0.25 -2.63
N GLN A 312 -11.49 0.11 -1.40
CA GLN A 312 -12.78 0.74 -1.06
C GLN A 312 -13.06 2.01 -1.89
N PRO A 313 -12.14 2.98 -2.10
CA PRO A 313 -12.42 4.17 -2.89
C PRO A 313 -12.75 3.85 -4.36
N PHE A 314 -12.13 2.83 -4.94
CA PHE A 314 -12.41 2.39 -6.32
C PHE A 314 -13.79 1.74 -6.44
N VAL A 315 -14.17 0.92 -5.45
CA VAL A 315 -15.51 0.31 -5.41
C VAL A 315 -16.58 1.39 -5.30
N VAL A 316 -16.38 2.40 -4.43
CA VAL A 316 -17.30 3.54 -4.30
C VAL A 316 -17.42 4.31 -5.63
N ALA A 317 -16.30 4.56 -6.33
CA ALA A 317 -16.31 5.24 -7.63
C ALA A 317 -17.10 4.42 -8.68
N MET A 318 -16.87 3.12 -8.79
CA MET A 318 -17.61 2.25 -9.72
C MET A 318 -19.10 2.20 -9.39
N LEU A 319 -19.46 2.07 -8.12
CA LEU A 319 -20.86 2.03 -7.67
C LEU A 319 -21.59 3.35 -7.93
N SER A 320 -20.87 4.49 -7.96
CA SER A 320 -21.46 5.79 -8.23
C SER A 320 -22.13 5.91 -9.62
N VAL A 321 -21.74 5.04 -10.58
CA VAL A 321 -22.34 4.96 -11.92
C VAL A 321 -22.94 3.58 -12.24
N ALA A 322 -23.02 2.67 -11.27
CA ALA A 322 -23.61 1.35 -11.46
C ALA A 322 -25.12 1.42 -11.68
N ASP A 323 -25.70 0.36 -12.25
CA ASP A 323 -27.15 0.27 -12.46
C ASP A 323 -27.83 -0.34 -11.23
N GLY A 324 -28.04 0.47 -10.20
CA GLY A 324 -28.71 0.04 -8.98
C GLY A 324 -28.16 0.68 -7.70
N VAL A 325 -28.32 0.00 -6.58
CA VAL A 325 -27.90 0.44 -5.24
C VAL A 325 -26.94 -0.57 -4.65
N GLY A 326 -25.78 -0.12 -4.20
CA GLY A 326 -24.80 -0.93 -3.48
C GLY A 326 -24.49 -0.33 -2.11
N ILE A 327 -24.03 -1.17 -1.19
CA ILE A 327 -23.62 -0.77 0.15
C ILE A 327 -22.14 -1.10 0.34
N VAL A 328 -21.37 -0.11 0.80
CA VAL A 328 -19.97 -0.32 1.19
C VAL A 328 -19.85 -0.14 2.70
N THR A 329 -19.32 -1.16 3.38
CA THR A 329 -19.03 -1.15 4.80
C THR A 329 -17.53 -1.09 5.03
N GLU A 330 -17.03 -0.02 5.65
CA GLU A 330 -15.61 0.14 5.97
C GLU A 330 -15.35 -0.28 7.42
N ASN A 331 -14.72 -1.46 7.59
CA ASN A 331 -14.46 -2.02 8.92
C ASN A 331 -13.03 -1.81 9.42
N ILE A 332 -12.14 -1.26 8.58
CA ILE A 332 -10.72 -1.12 8.91
C ILE A 332 -10.38 0.31 9.33
N PHE A 333 -10.75 1.30 8.52
CA PHE A 333 -10.46 2.72 8.77
C PHE A 333 -11.69 3.59 8.60
N GLY A 334 -12.35 3.94 9.72
CA GLY A 334 -13.59 4.70 9.71
C GLY A 334 -13.52 6.08 9.06
N GLY A 335 -12.34 6.69 8.96
CA GLY A 335 -12.12 7.97 8.29
C GLY A 335 -11.87 7.88 6.78
N ARG A 336 -11.94 6.70 6.16
CA ARG A 336 -11.57 6.51 4.75
C ARG A 336 -12.64 6.93 3.75
N PHE A 337 -13.74 7.49 4.21
CA PHE A 337 -14.82 7.99 3.37
C PHE A 337 -14.65 9.44 2.87
N ARG A 338 -13.48 10.04 3.04
CA ARG A 338 -13.20 11.43 2.55
C ARG A 338 -13.40 11.60 1.04
N THR A 339 -13.25 10.54 0.26
CA THR A 339 -13.55 10.54 -1.19
C THR A 339 -15.00 10.88 -1.49
N ILE A 340 -15.92 10.61 -0.56
CA ILE A 340 -17.36 10.80 -0.76
C ILE A 340 -17.70 12.27 -0.99
N ASP A 341 -17.14 13.20 -0.21
CA ASP A 341 -17.42 14.61 -0.35
C ASP A 341 -17.07 15.13 -1.76
N GLU A 342 -16.00 14.59 -2.33
CA GLU A 342 -15.56 14.95 -3.67
C GLU A 342 -16.43 14.26 -4.75
N LEU A 343 -16.86 13.01 -4.55
CA LEU A 343 -17.81 12.36 -5.45
C LEU A 343 -19.20 13.03 -5.43
N LEU A 344 -19.65 13.53 -4.28
CA LEU A 344 -20.87 14.32 -4.17
C LEU A 344 -20.77 15.62 -5.00
N ARG A 345 -19.57 16.27 -5.06
CA ARG A 345 -19.33 17.42 -5.97
C ARG A 345 -19.46 17.02 -7.44
N MET A 346 -19.15 15.77 -7.77
CA MET A 346 -19.33 15.21 -9.11
C MET A 346 -20.76 14.73 -9.37
N GLY A 347 -21.70 14.95 -8.46
CA GLY A 347 -23.12 14.60 -8.62
C GLY A 347 -23.46 13.15 -8.27
N ALA A 348 -22.60 12.43 -7.57
CA ALA A 348 -22.92 11.08 -7.06
C ALA A 348 -24.06 11.12 -6.03
N ASP A 349 -24.92 10.11 -6.01
CA ASP A 349 -25.97 9.92 -4.99
C ASP A 349 -25.49 8.96 -3.91
N ILE A 350 -24.83 9.51 -2.89
CA ILE A 350 -24.18 8.77 -1.82
C ILE A 350 -24.68 9.26 -0.46
N ARG A 351 -25.06 8.32 0.40
CA ARG A 351 -25.42 8.58 1.79
C ARG A 351 -24.53 7.79 2.73
N ALA A 352 -23.74 8.51 3.54
CA ALA A 352 -22.90 7.91 4.58
C ALA A 352 -23.62 7.87 5.91
N GLU A 353 -23.51 6.74 6.65
CA GLU A 353 -24.05 6.56 7.98
C GLU A 353 -23.09 5.68 8.81
N GLY A 354 -22.36 6.30 9.72
CA GLY A 354 -21.31 5.63 10.49
C GLY A 354 -20.22 5.06 9.60
N HIS A 355 -20.03 3.75 9.58
CA HIS A 355 -19.08 3.04 8.75
C HIS A 355 -19.70 2.37 7.51
N HIS A 356 -20.95 2.73 7.20
CA HIS A 356 -21.68 2.26 6.02
C HIS A 356 -21.94 3.42 5.05
N VAL A 357 -21.89 3.11 3.78
CA VAL A 357 -22.22 4.02 2.70
C VAL A 357 -23.19 3.34 1.75
N VAL A 358 -24.34 3.97 1.54
CA VAL A 358 -25.32 3.57 0.55
C VAL A 358 -25.10 4.41 -0.70
N ILE A 359 -24.87 3.77 -1.83
CA ILE A 359 -24.56 4.40 -3.10
C ILE A 359 -25.64 4.01 -4.11
N ARG A 360 -26.37 5.00 -4.60
CA ARG A 360 -27.28 4.83 -5.74
C ARG A 360 -26.57 5.30 -6.99
N GLY A 361 -26.27 4.38 -7.89
CA GLY A 361 -25.59 4.73 -9.12
C GLY A 361 -26.41 5.67 -10.00
N VAL A 362 -25.77 6.75 -10.42
CA VAL A 362 -26.34 7.72 -11.36
C VAL A 362 -26.03 7.32 -12.82
N GLU A 363 -26.71 7.90 -13.79
CA GLU A 363 -26.48 7.60 -15.21
C GLU A 363 -25.11 8.12 -15.67
N ALA A 364 -24.71 9.30 -15.19
CA ALA A 364 -23.40 9.89 -15.43
C ALA A 364 -23.02 10.77 -14.25
N LEU A 365 -21.72 10.84 -13.93
CA LEU A 365 -21.16 11.87 -13.06
C LEU A 365 -20.96 13.17 -13.86
N SER A 366 -20.82 14.28 -13.16
CA SER A 366 -20.49 15.58 -13.71
C SER A 366 -19.04 15.94 -13.42
N GLY A 367 -18.28 16.33 -14.43
CA GLY A 367 -16.93 16.85 -14.25
C GLY A 367 -16.91 18.07 -13.34
N ALA A 368 -15.98 18.08 -12.39
CA ALA A 368 -15.86 19.12 -11.39
C ALA A 368 -14.40 19.28 -10.93
N PRO A 369 -14.01 20.45 -10.39
CA PRO A 369 -12.78 20.57 -9.61
C PRO A 369 -12.95 19.83 -8.28
N VAL A 370 -12.09 18.85 -8.03
CA VAL A 370 -12.04 17.99 -6.83
C VAL A 370 -10.62 17.93 -6.29
N ARG A 371 -10.42 17.46 -5.06
CA ARG A 371 -9.11 17.36 -4.43
C ARG A 371 -8.81 15.93 -4.01
N ALA A 372 -7.59 15.49 -4.22
CA ALA A 372 -7.10 14.21 -3.72
C ALA A 372 -6.81 14.32 -2.21
N PRO A 373 -7.61 13.71 -1.32
CA PRO A 373 -7.34 13.78 0.12
C PRO A 373 -6.26 12.80 0.58
N ASP A 374 -6.01 11.76 -0.20
CA ASP A 374 -4.98 10.74 0.00
C ASP A 374 -4.66 10.03 -1.33
N ILE A 375 -3.71 9.08 -1.30
CA ILE A 375 -3.22 8.35 -2.47
C ILE A 375 -4.36 7.61 -3.20
N ARG A 376 -5.19 6.85 -2.47
CA ARG A 376 -6.19 5.95 -3.06
C ARG A 376 -7.45 6.70 -3.47
N ALA A 377 -7.86 7.66 -2.65
CA ALA A 377 -8.95 8.56 -2.96
C ALA A 377 -8.63 9.40 -4.21
N GLY A 378 -7.41 9.94 -4.32
CA GLY A 378 -6.99 10.68 -5.50
C GLY A 378 -7.06 9.84 -6.79
N ALA A 379 -6.53 8.61 -6.75
CA ALA A 379 -6.62 7.69 -7.89
C ALA A 379 -8.07 7.30 -8.22
N ALA A 380 -8.93 7.11 -7.20
CA ALA A 380 -10.35 6.82 -7.41
C ALA A 380 -11.11 8.00 -8.03
N LEU A 381 -10.76 9.24 -7.71
CA LEU A 381 -11.33 10.44 -8.35
C LEU A 381 -10.88 10.56 -9.81
N VAL A 382 -9.63 10.19 -10.13
CA VAL A 382 -9.18 10.06 -11.54
C VAL A 382 -10.02 9.02 -12.26
N VAL A 383 -10.23 7.84 -11.67
CA VAL A 383 -11.08 6.77 -12.25
C VAL A 383 -12.53 7.25 -12.44
N ALA A 384 -13.12 7.94 -11.45
CA ALA A 384 -14.46 8.51 -11.54
C ALA A 384 -14.57 9.53 -12.67
N GLY A 385 -13.53 10.33 -12.90
CA GLY A 385 -13.46 11.31 -14.00
C GLY A 385 -13.59 10.69 -15.39
N LEU A 386 -13.18 9.43 -15.58
CA LEU A 386 -13.32 8.72 -16.84
C LEU A 386 -14.78 8.52 -17.27
N ALA A 387 -15.73 8.53 -16.33
CA ALA A 387 -17.17 8.39 -16.59
C ALA A 387 -17.95 9.71 -16.44
N ALA A 388 -17.27 10.81 -16.09
CA ALA A 388 -17.91 12.10 -15.84
C ALA A 388 -18.11 12.92 -17.13
N GLU A 389 -19.25 13.55 -17.27
CA GLU A 389 -19.52 14.49 -18.36
C GLU A 389 -18.78 15.82 -18.13
N GLY A 390 -18.08 16.30 -19.14
CA GLY A 390 -17.24 17.50 -19.06
C GLY A 390 -15.82 17.17 -18.60
N GLU A 391 -15.23 18.05 -17.82
CA GLU A 391 -13.83 17.97 -17.37
C GLU A 391 -13.77 17.88 -15.85
N THR A 392 -13.02 16.90 -15.33
CA THR A 392 -12.70 16.76 -13.92
C THR A 392 -11.26 17.21 -13.70
N LEU A 393 -11.05 18.13 -12.76
CA LEU A 393 -9.72 18.60 -12.37
C LEU A 393 -9.41 18.09 -10.96
N VAL A 394 -8.54 17.08 -10.86
CA VAL A 394 -8.11 16.49 -9.58
C VAL A 394 -6.90 17.25 -9.06
N GLY A 395 -7.12 18.17 -8.13
CA GLY A 395 -6.07 18.92 -7.44
C GLY A 395 -5.35 18.07 -6.39
N ASP A 396 -4.28 18.61 -5.81
CA ASP A 396 -3.42 17.93 -4.84
C ASP A 396 -2.87 16.58 -5.37
N ALA A 397 -2.54 16.54 -6.67
CA ALA A 397 -2.10 15.34 -7.39
C ALA A 397 -0.79 14.74 -6.86
N HIS A 398 -0.03 15.49 -6.05
CA HIS A 398 1.14 14.97 -5.34
C HIS A 398 0.80 13.75 -4.45
N HIS A 399 -0.43 13.65 -3.92
CA HIS A 399 -0.88 12.46 -3.21
C HIS A 399 -0.88 11.24 -4.12
N VAL A 400 -1.32 11.37 -5.38
CA VAL A 400 -1.32 10.27 -6.36
C VAL A 400 0.12 9.82 -6.66
N ALA A 401 1.04 10.76 -6.86
CA ALA A 401 2.45 10.49 -7.15
C ALA A 401 3.20 9.77 -6.00
N ARG A 402 2.64 9.76 -4.80
CA ARG A 402 3.17 8.97 -3.68
C ARG A 402 2.97 7.46 -3.85
N GLY A 403 2.00 7.04 -4.64
CA GLY A 403 1.61 5.64 -4.77
C GLY A 403 1.60 5.08 -6.18
N TYR A 404 1.71 5.94 -7.20
CA TYR A 404 1.68 5.56 -8.62
C TYR A 404 2.85 6.18 -9.37
N GLU A 405 3.58 5.38 -10.11
CA GLU A 405 4.76 5.82 -10.85
C GLU A 405 4.40 6.75 -12.02
N ASP A 406 3.35 6.40 -12.78
CA ASP A 406 2.86 7.14 -13.95
C ASP A 406 1.40 6.78 -14.24
N LEU A 407 0.48 7.12 -13.34
CA LEU A 407 -0.94 6.80 -13.52
C LEU A 407 -1.50 7.47 -14.78
N VAL A 408 -1.14 8.72 -15.03
CA VAL A 408 -1.62 9.51 -16.17
C VAL A 408 -1.17 8.90 -17.48
N GLY A 409 0.13 8.68 -17.67
CA GLY A 409 0.67 8.10 -18.91
C GLY A 409 0.17 6.68 -19.17
N ARG A 410 0.03 5.87 -18.12
CA ARG A 410 -0.48 4.50 -18.25
C ARG A 410 -1.97 4.45 -18.62
N LEU A 411 -2.82 5.30 -18.04
CA LEU A 411 -4.22 5.39 -18.43
C LEU A 411 -4.36 5.99 -19.83
N ALA A 412 -3.56 7.01 -20.18
CA ALA A 412 -3.53 7.57 -21.54
C ALA A 412 -3.14 6.51 -22.59
N SER A 413 -2.19 5.62 -22.26
CA SER A 413 -1.79 4.51 -23.17
C SER A 413 -2.90 3.49 -23.41
N LEU A 414 -3.89 3.41 -22.53
CA LEU A 414 -5.10 2.60 -22.68
C LEU A 414 -6.24 3.34 -23.38
N GLY A 415 -6.03 4.59 -23.81
CA GLY A 415 -7.03 5.40 -24.53
C GLY A 415 -7.83 6.36 -23.64
N ALA A 416 -7.46 6.55 -22.38
CA ALA A 416 -8.08 7.57 -21.54
C ALA A 416 -7.72 8.99 -22.01
N ASP A 417 -8.69 9.91 -21.99
CA ASP A 417 -8.47 11.34 -22.18
C ASP A 417 -8.06 12.00 -20.85
N ILE A 418 -6.77 11.96 -20.59
CA ILE A 418 -6.17 12.38 -19.33
C ILE A 418 -4.82 13.05 -19.56
N ASP A 419 -4.55 14.13 -18.87
CA ASP A 419 -3.27 14.85 -18.89
C ASP A 419 -2.95 15.52 -17.56
N HIS A 420 -1.71 15.98 -17.39
CA HIS A 420 -1.31 16.85 -16.29
C HIS A 420 -1.74 18.29 -16.59
N ALA A 421 -2.39 18.97 -15.63
CA ALA A 421 -2.92 20.33 -15.77
C ALA A 421 -1.98 21.40 -15.20
#